data_1af1d11ff2dfba4ed3c8e6ff139c9ff3
#
_entry.id   1af1d11ff2dfba4ed3c8e6ff139c9ff3
#
_cell.length_a   1.000
_cell.length_b   1.000
_cell.length_c   1.000
_cell.angle_alpha   90.00
_cell.angle_beta   90.00
_cell.angle_gamma   90.00
#
_symmetry.space_group_name_H-M   'P 1'
#
loop_
_entity.id
_entity.type
_entity.pdbx_description
1 polymer ?
#
loop_
_entity_poly.entity_id
_entity_poly.type
_entity_poly.pdbx_seq_one_letter_code
_entity_poly.pdbx_strand_id
1 'polypeptide(L)'
;ATRLQAQAGPIKTVRTNILEIAYHEVGDPNGFPVILLHGFPDDAHAYDGVGPILAKAGYRSLAVYLRGYAPTRFLDRSQPRTAEQAAIGQDVIDFADALKLPRFALAGFDWGGRAAGVAASLHPERVRGAVLIGGYSIQNTITPGRPGSPDAARRAWYQWYLNTDVGKAGLEQNRKAFCEALWREWSPTWKFTPEMYAQTAASFESPDFVDCVVHSYRHRNFNAPGEPRFADVEKKLAERPPINVPVISLHGGDDAFGVPSAEISAGERATLPQIVDKRIVPGAGHFVPHEKPEPVAQAIIDLLARAK
;
A
#
# COMPACT_ATOMS: atom_id res chain seq x y z
N ALA A 1 10.50 23.79 16.58
CA ALA A 1 9.14 23.60 17.13
C ALA A 1 8.78 22.14 16.93
N THR A 2 8.69 21.39 18.03
CA THR A 2 8.28 19.98 18.06
C THR A 2 6.83 19.94 17.59
N ARG A 3 6.59 19.51 16.36
CA ARG A 3 5.23 19.19 15.90
C ARG A 3 4.76 18.02 16.80
N LEU A 4 3.73 18.28 17.61
CA LEU A 4 2.95 17.22 18.21
C LEU A 4 2.51 16.30 17.06
N GLN A 5 3.04 15.08 17.00
CA GLN A 5 2.48 14.04 16.14
C GLN A 5 1.00 13.91 16.50
N ALA A 6 0.15 14.15 15.52
CA ALA A 6 -1.27 13.89 15.70
C ALA A 6 -1.40 12.40 16.01
N GLN A 7 -1.84 12.08 17.20
CA GLN A 7 -1.97 10.70 17.64
C GLN A 7 -2.97 9.98 16.75
N ALA A 8 -2.56 8.84 16.19
CA ALA A 8 -3.49 7.89 15.61
C ALA A 8 -4.61 7.59 16.61
N GLY A 9 -5.83 7.44 16.13
CA GLY A 9 -6.94 6.95 16.97
C GLY A 9 -6.61 5.57 17.56
N PRO A 10 -7.39 5.08 18.53
CA PRO A 10 -7.19 3.75 19.09
C PRO A 10 -7.27 2.69 17.99
N ILE A 11 -6.48 1.62 18.14
CA ILE A 11 -6.53 0.46 17.24
C ILE A 11 -7.89 -0.22 17.41
N LYS A 12 -8.62 -0.38 16.30
CA LYS A 12 -9.83 -1.16 16.18
C LYS A 12 -9.56 -2.42 15.38
N THR A 13 -10.42 -3.41 15.50
CA THR A 13 -10.36 -4.63 14.68
C THR A 13 -11.72 -4.95 14.07
N VAL A 14 -11.70 -5.58 12.91
CA VAL A 14 -12.88 -6.15 12.28
C VAL A 14 -12.55 -7.53 11.70
N ARG A 15 -13.47 -8.47 11.82
CA ARG A 15 -13.31 -9.83 11.28
C ARG A 15 -13.85 -9.93 9.87
N THR A 16 -13.02 -10.47 9.00
CA THR A 16 -13.39 -10.96 7.67
C THR A 16 -13.49 -12.49 7.69
N ASN A 17 -13.60 -13.11 6.52
CA ASN A 17 -13.60 -14.60 6.43
C ASN A 17 -12.24 -15.21 6.79
N ILE A 18 -11.12 -14.46 6.65
CA ILE A 18 -9.77 -14.99 6.75
C ILE A 18 -8.97 -14.27 7.82
N LEU A 19 -9.17 -12.96 7.94
CA LEU A 19 -8.36 -12.07 8.78
C LEU A 19 -9.21 -11.43 9.88
N GLU A 20 -8.57 -11.17 11.00
CA GLU A 20 -8.96 -10.10 11.89
C GLU A 20 -8.07 -8.90 11.56
N ILE A 21 -8.66 -7.94 10.85
CA ILE A 21 -7.94 -6.78 10.32
C ILE A 21 -7.95 -5.67 11.36
N ALA A 22 -6.76 -5.18 11.72
CA ALA A 22 -6.58 -4.04 12.59
C ALA A 22 -6.50 -2.74 11.77
N TYR A 23 -6.99 -1.65 12.34
CA TYR A 23 -6.97 -0.33 11.70
C TYR A 23 -7.07 0.80 12.71
N HIS A 24 -6.57 1.97 12.35
CA HIS A 24 -6.85 3.23 13.03
C HIS A 24 -8.02 3.94 12.36
N GLU A 25 -8.89 4.53 13.16
CA GLU A 25 -10.02 5.32 12.67
C GLU A 25 -9.96 6.73 13.22
N VAL A 26 -10.04 7.73 12.33
CA VAL A 26 -10.04 9.14 12.69
C VAL A 26 -11.14 9.85 11.89
N GLY A 27 -11.91 10.72 12.56
CA GLY A 27 -13.00 11.47 11.96
C GLY A 27 -14.38 11.00 12.40
N ASP A 28 -15.43 11.63 11.84
CA ASP A 28 -16.83 11.26 12.12
C ASP A 28 -17.12 9.86 11.55
N PRO A 29 -17.63 8.90 12.35
CA PRO A 29 -18.03 7.58 11.86
C PRO A 29 -19.06 7.62 10.72
N ASN A 30 -19.82 8.70 10.59
CA ASN A 30 -20.77 8.91 9.50
C ASN A 30 -20.16 9.65 8.30
N GLY A 31 -18.92 10.14 8.40
CA GLY A 31 -18.20 10.76 7.31
C GLY A 31 -17.95 9.78 6.16
N PHE A 32 -17.76 10.31 4.94
CA PHE A 32 -17.44 9.46 3.78
C PHE A 32 -16.11 8.73 4.01
N PRO A 33 -16.08 7.39 3.91
CA PRO A 33 -14.91 6.60 4.27
C PRO A 33 -13.78 6.69 3.24
N VAL A 34 -12.57 6.87 3.75
CA VAL A 34 -11.30 6.81 3.01
C VAL A 34 -10.44 5.73 3.62
N ILE A 35 -10.21 4.66 2.87
CA ILE A 35 -9.34 3.55 3.28
C ILE A 35 -7.91 3.86 2.86
N LEU A 36 -7.00 3.86 3.82
CA LEU A 36 -5.59 4.21 3.67
C LEU A 36 -4.72 2.96 3.82
N LEU A 37 -3.90 2.66 2.81
CA LEU A 37 -3.20 1.40 2.66
C LEU A 37 -1.69 1.63 2.56
N HIS A 38 -0.96 1.13 3.55
CA HIS A 38 0.50 1.22 3.59
C HIS A 38 1.18 0.21 2.66
N GLY A 39 2.49 0.33 2.50
CA GLY A 39 3.32 -0.59 1.74
C GLY A 39 4.29 -1.39 2.58
N PHE A 40 5.20 -2.11 1.92
CA PHE A 40 6.34 -2.76 2.54
C PHE A 40 7.56 -1.81 2.52
N PRO A 41 8.36 -1.76 3.56
CA PRO A 41 8.14 -2.25 4.91
C PRO A 41 7.61 -1.13 5.83
N ASP A 42 6.32 -0.95 5.86
CA ASP A 42 5.66 0.11 6.64
C ASP A 42 4.37 -0.42 7.28
N ASP A 43 3.64 0.41 8.00
CA ASP A 43 2.37 0.03 8.60
C ASP A 43 1.34 1.20 8.59
N ALA A 44 0.22 1.01 9.29
CA ALA A 44 -0.86 2.01 9.32
C ALA A 44 -0.43 3.37 9.87
N HIS A 45 0.65 3.45 10.65
CA HIS A 45 1.22 4.70 11.17
C HIS A 45 1.75 5.63 10.07
N ALA A 46 1.96 5.13 8.84
CA ALA A 46 2.25 5.96 7.67
C ALA A 46 1.24 7.10 7.50
N TYR A 47 0.03 6.91 7.98
CA TYR A 47 -1.07 7.85 7.79
C TYR A 47 -1.44 8.66 9.05
N ASP A 48 -0.63 8.62 10.11
CA ASP A 48 -0.88 9.36 11.35
C ASP A 48 -1.03 10.87 11.12
N GLY A 49 -0.27 11.42 10.18
CA GLY A 49 -0.39 12.83 9.79
C GLY A 49 -1.53 13.11 8.82
N VAL A 50 -1.93 12.14 8.00
CA VAL A 50 -2.98 12.29 6.97
C VAL A 50 -4.37 12.23 7.57
N GLY A 51 -4.63 11.25 8.46
CA GLY A 51 -5.94 11.01 9.04
C GLY A 51 -6.60 12.23 9.68
N PRO A 52 -5.91 12.97 10.57
CA PRO A 52 -6.46 14.18 11.18
C PRO A 52 -6.81 15.31 10.20
N ILE A 53 -6.08 15.41 9.09
CA ILE A 53 -6.37 16.41 8.05
C ILE A 53 -7.67 16.04 7.32
N LEU A 54 -7.82 14.76 6.96
CA LEU A 54 -9.04 14.24 6.36
C LEU A 54 -10.26 14.39 7.28
N ALA A 55 -10.07 14.11 8.57
CA ALA A 55 -11.13 14.27 9.57
C ALA A 55 -11.61 15.74 9.68
N LYS A 56 -10.69 16.71 9.66
CA LYS A 56 -11.03 18.14 9.61
C LYS A 56 -11.82 18.53 8.36
N ALA A 57 -11.58 17.82 7.25
CA ALA A 57 -12.32 18.01 6.00
C ALA A 57 -13.65 17.23 5.94
N GLY A 58 -14.06 16.58 7.04
CA GLY A 58 -15.33 15.86 7.15
C GLY A 58 -15.31 14.41 6.64
N TYR A 59 -14.13 13.84 6.40
CA TYR A 59 -13.98 12.44 5.97
C TYR A 59 -13.73 11.52 7.17
N ARG A 60 -14.11 10.24 6.99
CA ARG A 60 -13.80 9.15 7.90
C ARG A 60 -12.54 8.44 7.38
N SER A 61 -11.41 8.58 8.05
CA SER A 61 -10.14 7.98 7.70
C SER A 61 -9.98 6.63 8.37
N LEU A 62 -9.61 5.60 7.58
CA LEU A 62 -9.44 4.22 8.02
C LEU A 62 -8.05 3.73 7.56
N ALA A 63 -7.03 3.86 8.41
CA ALA A 63 -5.68 3.40 8.12
C ALA A 63 -5.51 1.93 8.53
N VAL A 64 -5.31 1.04 7.56
CA VAL A 64 -5.38 -0.41 7.72
C VAL A 64 -4.00 -1.02 7.88
N TYR A 65 -3.83 -1.94 8.83
CA TYR A 65 -2.67 -2.85 8.86
C TYR A 65 -2.90 -4.00 7.90
N LEU A 66 -2.09 -4.09 6.85
CA LEU A 66 -2.20 -5.13 5.83
C LEU A 66 -1.93 -6.53 6.42
N ARG A 67 -2.32 -7.59 5.67
CA ARG A 67 -1.96 -8.97 6.03
C ARG A 67 -0.46 -9.13 6.26
N GLY A 68 -0.09 -9.88 7.29
CA GLY A 68 1.30 -10.05 7.70
C GLY A 68 1.84 -8.99 8.65
N TYR A 69 1.11 -7.91 8.91
CA TYR A 69 1.53 -6.83 9.84
C TYR A 69 0.67 -6.82 11.10
N ALA A 70 1.31 -6.93 12.26
CA ALA A 70 0.57 -6.85 13.52
C ALA A 70 -0.05 -5.45 13.71
N PRO A 71 -1.27 -5.36 14.33
CA PRO A 71 -2.04 -6.44 14.99
C PRO A 71 -2.95 -7.25 14.06
N THR A 72 -2.99 -6.99 12.74
CA THR A 72 -3.73 -7.84 11.81
C THR A 72 -3.22 -9.28 11.88
N ARG A 73 -4.14 -10.25 11.89
CA ARG A 73 -3.77 -11.67 12.00
C ARG A 73 -4.72 -12.56 11.21
N PHE A 74 -4.20 -13.70 10.77
CA PHE A 74 -5.02 -14.75 10.20
C PHE A 74 -5.87 -15.42 11.30
N LEU A 75 -7.14 -15.71 10.99
CA LEU A 75 -8.07 -16.36 11.92
C LEU A 75 -7.76 -17.84 12.10
N ASP A 76 -7.26 -18.48 11.06
CA ASP A 76 -6.90 -19.90 11.06
C ASP A 76 -5.39 -20.05 10.80
N ARG A 77 -4.73 -20.85 11.66
CA ARG A 77 -3.31 -21.15 11.54
C ARG A 77 -2.97 -21.99 10.31
N SER A 78 -3.93 -22.76 9.80
CA SER A 78 -3.77 -23.59 8.59
C SER A 78 -3.85 -22.77 7.30
N GLN A 79 -4.37 -21.53 7.35
CA GLN A 79 -4.49 -20.67 6.20
C GLN A 79 -3.09 -20.33 5.63
N PRO A 80 -2.86 -20.45 4.32
CA PRO A 80 -1.58 -20.05 3.72
C PRO A 80 -1.25 -18.58 3.95
N ARG A 81 0.01 -18.29 4.28
CA ARG A 81 0.53 -16.91 4.46
C ARG A 81 0.93 -16.33 3.11
N THR A 82 -0.05 -16.16 2.24
CA THR A 82 0.14 -15.59 0.91
C THR A 82 -0.10 -14.09 0.90
N ALA A 83 0.55 -13.37 -0.01
CA ALA A 83 0.37 -11.93 -0.20
C ALA A 83 0.55 -11.55 -1.68
N GLU A 84 -0.03 -12.34 -2.59
CA GLU A 84 -0.19 -11.96 -4.00
C GLU A 84 -1.12 -10.76 -4.14
N GLN A 85 -1.03 -10.07 -5.26
CA GLN A 85 -1.80 -8.83 -5.48
C GLN A 85 -3.32 -9.04 -5.43
N ALA A 86 -3.82 -10.18 -5.90
CA ALA A 86 -5.24 -10.53 -5.80
C ALA A 86 -5.68 -10.66 -4.33
N ALA A 87 -4.85 -11.27 -3.48
CA ALA A 87 -5.15 -11.46 -2.07
C ALA A 87 -5.21 -10.13 -1.30
N ILE A 88 -4.20 -9.27 -1.47
CA ILE A 88 -4.19 -7.96 -0.80
C ILE A 88 -5.29 -7.02 -1.32
N GLY A 89 -5.66 -7.14 -2.61
CA GLY A 89 -6.79 -6.41 -3.18
C GLY A 89 -8.13 -6.90 -2.64
N GLN A 90 -8.29 -8.22 -2.48
CA GLN A 90 -9.50 -8.81 -1.88
C GLN A 90 -9.67 -8.41 -0.42
N ASP A 91 -8.58 -8.31 0.36
CA ASP A 91 -8.64 -7.85 1.75
C ASP A 91 -9.26 -6.46 1.89
N VAL A 92 -9.05 -5.56 0.91
CA VAL A 92 -9.66 -4.23 0.91
C VAL A 92 -11.19 -4.33 0.79
N ILE A 93 -11.67 -5.21 -0.06
CA ILE A 93 -13.11 -5.43 -0.26
C ILE A 93 -13.70 -6.11 0.97
N ASP A 94 -13.06 -7.16 1.47
CA ASP A 94 -13.51 -7.89 2.67
C ASP A 94 -13.55 -6.96 3.91
N PHE A 95 -12.57 -6.06 4.05
CA PHE A 95 -12.56 -5.03 5.08
C PHE A 95 -13.73 -4.07 4.94
N ALA A 96 -13.97 -3.57 3.73
CA ALA A 96 -15.09 -2.66 3.45
C ALA A 96 -16.44 -3.34 3.71
N ASP A 97 -16.59 -4.61 3.35
CA ASP A 97 -17.82 -5.40 3.58
C ASP A 97 -18.04 -5.64 5.08
N ALA A 98 -16.99 -6.01 5.82
CA ALA A 98 -17.07 -6.22 7.26
C ALA A 98 -17.48 -4.94 8.03
N LEU A 99 -17.08 -3.78 7.54
CA LEU A 99 -17.50 -2.47 8.06
C LEU A 99 -18.79 -1.94 7.42
N LYS A 100 -19.41 -2.69 6.50
CA LYS A 100 -20.64 -2.32 5.78
C LYS A 100 -20.51 -0.99 5.02
N LEU A 101 -19.36 -0.80 4.35
CA LEU A 101 -19.07 0.38 3.55
C LEU A 101 -19.48 0.11 2.09
N PRO A 102 -20.64 0.59 1.60
CA PRO A 102 -21.09 0.34 0.23
C PRO A 102 -20.22 1.05 -0.80
N ARG A 103 -19.69 2.23 -0.46
CA ARG A 103 -18.77 3.02 -1.29
C ARG A 103 -17.72 3.68 -0.42
N PHE A 104 -16.50 3.81 -0.94
CA PHE A 104 -15.35 4.39 -0.26
C PHE A 104 -14.35 4.98 -1.27
N ALA A 105 -13.40 5.77 -0.77
CA ALA A 105 -12.22 6.17 -1.52
C ALA A 105 -11.00 5.37 -1.05
N LEU A 106 -9.98 5.31 -1.88
CA LEU A 106 -8.73 4.62 -1.60
C LEU A 106 -7.55 5.58 -1.70
N ALA A 107 -6.58 5.41 -0.81
CA ALA A 107 -5.24 5.94 -1.01
C ALA A 107 -4.22 4.88 -0.57
N GLY A 108 -3.16 4.69 -1.35
CA GLY A 108 -2.16 3.69 -1.01
C GLY A 108 -0.84 3.92 -1.74
N PHE A 109 0.24 3.43 -1.13
CA PHE A 109 1.57 3.42 -1.71
C PHE A 109 2.17 2.01 -1.67
N ASP A 110 3.09 1.72 -2.55
CA ASP A 110 3.78 0.41 -2.68
C ASP A 110 2.79 -0.76 -2.73
N TRP A 111 2.82 -1.73 -1.77
CA TRP A 111 1.81 -2.80 -1.71
C TRP A 111 0.39 -2.27 -1.52
N GLY A 112 0.22 -1.23 -0.69
CA GLY A 112 -1.07 -0.58 -0.51
C GLY A 112 -1.57 0.12 -1.77
N GLY A 113 -0.67 0.71 -2.55
CA GLY A 113 -1.01 1.24 -3.88
C GLY A 113 -1.47 0.15 -4.84
N ARG A 114 -0.84 -1.03 -4.77
CA ARG A 114 -1.26 -2.21 -5.55
C ARG A 114 -2.60 -2.75 -5.09
N ALA A 115 -2.82 -2.90 -3.79
CA ALA A 115 -4.10 -3.32 -3.24
C ALA A 115 -5.24 -2.37 -3.62
N ALA A 116 -4.99 -1.05 -3.52
CA ALA A 116 -5.93 -0.01 -3.97
C ALA A 116 -6.22 -0.12 -5.48
N GLY A 117 -5.18 -0.30 -6.29
CA GLY A 117 -5.31 -0.46 -7.74
C GLY A 117 -6.10 -1.70 -8.13
N VAL A 118 -5.84 -2.84 -7.50
CA VAL A 118 -6.59 -4.09 -7.72
C VAL A 118 -8.05 -3.94 -7.32
N ALA A 119 -8.33 -3.42 -6.13
CA ALA A 119 -9.70 -3.19 -5.67
C ALA A 119 -10.46 -2.23 -6.59
N ALA A 120 -9.83 -1.11 -7.00
CA ALA A 120 -10.45 -0.13 -7.89
C ALA A 120 -10.66 -0.65 -9.32
N SER A 121 -9.79 -1.54 -9.81
CA SER A 121 -9.93 -2.15 -11.13
C SER A 121 -11.02 -3.21 -11.19
N LEU A 122 -11.14 -4.03 -10.12
CA LEU A 122 -12.09 -5.14 -10.09
C LEU A 122 -13.48 -4.73 -9.56
N HIS A 123 -13.56 -3.68 -8.75
CA HIS A 123 -14.79 -3.20 -8.11
C HIS A 123 -14.98 -1.68 -8.27
N PRO A 124 -14.94 -1.16 -9.52
CA PRO A 124 -15.02 0.29 -9.76
C PRO A 124 -16.32 0.92 -9.22
N GLU A 125 -17.41 0.17 -9.14
CA GLU A 125 -18.68 0.62 -8.58
C GLU A 125 -18.62 0.93 -7.07
N ARG A 126 -17.68 0.31 -6.35
CA ARG A 126 -17.46 0.51 -4.92
C ARG A 126 -16.51 1.68 -4.63
N VAL A 127 -15.65 2.03 -5.58
CA VAL A 127 -14.56 2.98 -5.40
C VAL A 127 -14.91 4.32 -6.03
N ARG A 128 -15.11 5.35 -5.20
CA ARG A 128 -15.41 6.71 -5.67
C ARG A 128 -14.22 7.37 -6.37
N GLY A 129 -13.02 7.01 -5.98
CA GLY A 129 -11.76 7.46 -6.56
C GLY A 129 -10.57 6.94 -5.76
N ALA A 130 -9.38 7.02 -6.35
CA ALA A 130 -8.16 6.53 -5.74
C ALA A 130 -6.98 7.52 -5.86
N VAL A 131 -6.24 7.72 -4.78
CA VAL A 131 -4.92 8.36 -4.82
C VAL A 131 -3.88 7.25 -4.83
N LEU A 132 -3.20 7.08 -5.96
CA LEU A 132 -2.18 6.05 -6.14
C LEU A 132 -0.80 6.69 -6.02
N ILE A 133 -0.14 6.44 -4.88
CA ILE A 133 1.22 6.92 -4.63
C ILE A 133 2.19 5.91 -5.25
N GLY A 134 2.94 6.36 -6.26
CA GLY A 134 3.73 5.51 -7.15
C GLY A 134 3.01 5.12 -8.45
N GLY A 135 1.74 5.55 -8.64
CA GLY A 135 0.98 5.35 -9.87
C GLY A 135 0.42 3.93 -10.03
N TYR A 136 0.20 3.52 -11.27
CA TYR A 136 -0.33 2.20 -11.61
C TYR A 136 0.68 1.09 -11.32
N SER A 137 0.31 0.11 -10.49
CA SER A 137 1.23 -0.91 -9.97
C SER A 137 0.75 -2.36 -10.11
N ILE A 138 -0.38 -2.62 -10.82
CA ILE A 138 -0.82 -3.99 -11.13
C ILE A 138 0.18 -4.64 -12.10
N GLN A 139 0.58 -5.87 -11.80
CA GLN A 139 1.64 -6.60 -12.51
C GLN A 139 1.10 -7.86 -13.17
N ASN A 140 1.78 -8.28 -14.24
CA ASN A 140 1.64 -9.63 -14.74
C ASN A 140 2.49 -10.57 -13.88
N THR A 141 1.83 -11.47 -13.16
CA THR A 141 2.43 -12.49 -12.30
C THR A 141 2.29 -13.90 -12.89
N ILE A 142 1.83 -14.01 -14.14
CA ILE A 142 1.59 -15.30 -14.82
C ILE A 142 2.73 -15.63 -15.80
N THR A 143 3.24 -14.62 -16.51
CA THR A 143 4.30 -14.80 -17.49
C THR A 143 5.47 -13.89 -17.18
N PRO A 144 6.71 -14.40 -17.22
CA PRO A 144 7.90 -13.58 -16.98
C PRO A 144 7.95 -12.39 -17.94
N GLY A 145 8.20 -11.22 -17.37
CA GLY A 145 8.41 -9.99 -18.13
C GLY A 145 9.79 -9.94 -18.79
N ARG A 146 10.05 -8.86 -19.51
CA ARG A 146 11.41 -8.59 -20.01
C ARG A 146 12.32 -8.21 -18.85
N PRO A 147 13.61 -8.60 -18.89
CA PRO A 147 14.59 -8.18 -17.91
C PRO A 147 14.64 -6.64 -17.81
N GLY A 148 14.68 -6.12 -16.59
CA GLY A 148 14.94 -4.70 -16.34
C GLY A 148 16.40 -4.33 -16.60
N SER A 149 16.71 -3.03 -16.54
CA SER A 149 18.10 -2.57 -16.61
C SER A 149 18.89 -3.04 -15.37
N PRO A 150 20.22 -3.17 -15.45
CA PRO A 150 21.07 -3.46 -14.30
C PRO A 150 20.83 -2.53 -13.10
N ASP A 151 20.59 -1.24 -13.35
CA ASP A 151 20.25 -0.27 -12.30
C ASP A 151 18.90 -0.53 -11.64
N ALA A 152 17.88 -0.92 -12.42
CA ALA A 152 16.59 -1.32 -11.87
C ALA A 152 16.73 -2.61 -11.02
N ALA A 153 17.50 -3.58 -11.48
CA ALA A 153 17.80 -4.80 -10.73
C ALA A 153 18.54 -4.49 -9.42
N ARG A 154 19.51 -3.57 -9.45
CA ARG A 154 20.26 -3.13 -8.27
C ARG A 154 19.36 -2.46 -7.24
N ARG A 155 18.46 -1.58 -7.66
CA ARG A 155 17.47 -0.95 -6.76
C ARG A 155 16.47 -1.94 -6.18
N ALA A 156 16.19 -3.03 -6.88
CA ALA A 156 15.29 -4.10 -6.45
C ALA A 156 16.04 -5.28 -5.78
N TRP A 157 17.29 -5.09 -5.29
CA TRP A 157 18.15 -6.15 -4.73
C TRP A 157 17.45 -6.97 -3.65
N TYR A 158 16.66 -6.34 -2.81
CA TYR A 158 15.93 -6.97 -1.72
C TYR A 158 14.92 -8.02 -2.22
N GLN A 159 14.32 -7.81 -3.41
CA GLN A 159 13.42 -8.78 -4.02
C GLN A 159 14.17 -10.05 -4.40
N TRP A 160 15.36 -9.91 -5.01
CA TRP A 160 16.20 -11.05 -5.35
C TRP A 160 16.71 -11.76 -4.11
N TYR A 161 17.12 -11.04 -3.10
CA TYR A 161 17.53 -11.58 -1.81
C TYR A 161 16.41 -12.40 -1.17
N LEU A 162 15.20 -11.88 -1.07
CA LEU A 162 14.03 -12.54 -0.47
C LEU A 162 13.51 -13.73 -1.31
N ASN A 163 13.92 -13.85 -2.57
CA ASN A 163 13.66 -15.05 -3.38
C ASN A 163 14.51 -16.25 -2.98
N THR A 164 15.58 -16.06 -2.19
CA THR A 164 16.45 -17.12 -1.69
C THR A 164 16.06 -17.57 -0.28
N ASP A 165 16.46 -18.79 0.11
CA ASP A 165 16.24 -19.24 1.49
C ASP A 165 17.16 -18.51 2.48
N VAL A 166 18.36 -18.12 2.05
CA VAL A 166 19.25 -17.24 2.83
C VAL A 166 18.58 -15.89 3.09
N GLY A 167 17.90 -15.33 2.09
CA GLY A 167 17.16 -14.08 2.23
C GLY A 167 15.98 -14.18 3.19
N LYS A 168 15.23 -15.28 3.14
CA LYS A 168 14.17 -15.56 4.11
C LYS A 168 14.74 -15.62 5.53
N ALA A 169 15.77 -16.43 5.77
CA ALA A 169 16.43 -16.55 7.06
C ALA A 169 17.01 -15.21 7.54
N GLY A 170 17.56 -14.42 6.62
CA GLY A 170 18.09 -13.08 6.91
C GLY A 170 17.00 -12.11 7.40
N LEU A 171 15.83 -12.13 6.75
CA LEU A 171 14.68 -11.34 7.20
C LEU A 171 14.16 -11.83 8.56
N GLU A 172 14.06 -13.14 8.78
CA GLU A 172 13.64 -13.72 10.06
C GLU A 172 14.52 -13.26 11.23
N GLN A 173 15.84 -13.26 11.03
CA GLN A 173 16.83 -12.95 12.07
C GLN A 173 16.99 -11.43 12.29
N ASN A 174 16.84 -10.63 11.24
CA ASN A 174 17.23 -9.21 11.24
C ASN A 174 16.10 -8.29 10.75
N ARG A 175 14.82 -8.68 10.93
CA ARG A 175 13.67 -7.99 10.29
C ARG A 175 13.67 -6.47 10.51
N LYS A 176 13.93 -5.99 11.73
CA LYS A 176 13.98 -4.54 12.00
C LYS A 176 15.14 -3.86 11.29
N ALA A 177 16.34 -4.39 11.39
CA ALA A 177 17.50 -3.80 10.76
C ALA A 177 17.41 -3.84 9.22
N PHE A 178 16.85 -4.92 8.66
CA PHE A 178 16.61 -5.06 7.23
C PHE A 178 15.61 -3.99 6.74
N CYS A 179 14.48 -3.85 7.42
CA CYS A 179 13.45 -2.88 7.06
C CYS A 179 13.93 -1.43 7.24
N GLU A 180 14.72 -1.14 8.30
CA GLU A 180 15.32 0.19 8.50
C GLU A 180 16.30 0.56 7.39
N ALA A 181 17.10 -0.41 6.93
CA ALA A 181 18.01 -0.19 5.80
C ALA A 181 17.23 0.23 4.53
N LEU A 182 16.07 -0.41 4.27
CA LEU A 182 15.22 -0.03 3.15
C LEU A 182 14.59 1.36 3.32
N TRP A 183 14.20 1.74 4.55
CA TRP A 183 13.70 3.09 4.80
C TRP A 183 14.75 4.14 4.44
N ARG A 184 15.99 3.93 4.86
CA ARG A 184 17.12 4.85 4.56
C ARG A 184 17.47 4.87 3.08
N GLU A 185 17.39 3.73 2.41
CA GLU A 185 17.72 3.59 0.99
C GLU A 185 16.66 4.25 0.11
N TRP A 186 15.36 4.04 0.42
CA TRP A 186 14.27 4.49 -0.45
C TRP A 186 13.83 5.92 -0.22
N SER A 187 14.15 6.48 0.95
CA SER A 187 13.93 7.89 1.29
C SER A 187 15.20 8.52 1.86
N PRO A 188 16.25 8.70 1.04
CA PRO A 188 17.57 9.11 1.52
C PRO A 188 17.60 10.50 2.13
N THR A 189 16.66 11.37 1.77
CA THR A 189 16.54 12.73 2.31
C THR A 189 15.70 12.81 3.59
N TRP A 190 14.96 11.77 3.91
CA TRP A 190 14.07 11.74 5.07
C TRP A 190 14.83 11.57 6.39
N LYS A 191 14.51 12.43 7.35
CA LYS A 191 15.10 12.42 8.70
C LYS A 191 14.09 11.88 9.71
N PHE A 192 13.72 10.60 9.56
CA PHE A 192 12.88 9.94 10.57
C PHE A 192 13.64 9.74 11.87
N THR A 193 12.91 9.72 13.01
CA THR A 193 13.50 9.47 14.30
C THR A 193 13.51 7.97 14.64
N PRO A 194 14.41 7.52 15.55
CA PRO A 194 14.38 6.14 16.02
C PRO A 194 13.02 5.72 16.62
N GLU A 195 12.34 6.65 17.28
CA GLU A 195 11.02 6.40 17.90
C GLU A 195 9.95 6.17 16.84
N MET A 196 9.94 6.99 15.76
CA MET A 196 9.02 6.83 14.64
C MET A 196 9.23 5.47 13.97
N TYR A 197 10.49 5.10 13.70
CA TYR A 197 10.80 3.79 13.15
C TYR A 197 10.40 2.65 14.09
N ALA A 198 10.71 2.75 15.39
CA ALA A 198 10.37 1.74 16.38
C ALA A 198 8.85 1.51 16.49
N GLN A 199 8.04 2.56 16.34
CA GLN A 199 6.59 2.47 16.34
C GLN A 199 6.10 1.60 15.18
N THR A 200 6.52 1.87 13.96
CA THR A 200 6.19 1.06 12.78
C THR A 200 6.79 -0.34 12.87
N ALA A 201 8.05 -0.47 13.30
CA ALA A 201 8.73 -1.76 13.39
C ALA A 201 8.10 -2.73 14.39
N ALA A 202 7.22 -2.26 15.29
CA ALA A 202 6.44 -3.13 16.16
C ALA A 202 5.48 -4.04 15.37
N SER A 203 4.97 -3.59 14.23
CA SER A 203 4.08 -4.38 13.37
C SER A 203 4.81 -5.53 12.66
N PHE A 204 6.12 -5.44 12.47
CA PHE A 204 6.94 -6.49 11.86
C PHE A 204 7.16 -7.71 12.78
N GLU A 205 6.82 -7.58 14.07
CA GLU A 205 6.86 -8.70 15.03
C GLU A 205 5.71 -9.70 14.83
N SER A 206 4.79 -9.44 13.91
CA SER A 206 3.78 -10.41 13.51
C SER A 206 4.43 -11.77 13.17
N PRO A 207 3.91 -12.88 13.66
CA PRO A 207 4.38 -14.22 13.27
C PRO A 207 4.16 -14.50 11.78
N ASP A 208 3.26 -13.76 11.14
CA ASP A 208 2.90 -13.93 9.73
C ASP A 208 3.72 -13.02 8.79
N PHE A 209 4.52 -12.08 9.35
CA PHE A 209 5.22 -11.05 8.57
C PHE A 209 6.18 -11.64 7.54
N VAL A 210 7.11 -12.48 7.99
CA VAL A 210 8.15 -13.01 7.11
C VAL A 210 7.56 -13.84 5.98
N ASP A 211 6.64 -14.73 6.29
CA ASP A 211 6.03 -15.61 5.29
C ASP A 211 5.21 -14.82 4.26
N CYS A 212 4.41 -13.84 4.68
CA CYS A 212 3.68 -12.96 3.77
C CYS A 212 4.62 -12.14 2.88
N VAL A 213 5.68 -11.55 3.45
CA VAL A 213 6.66 -10.74 2.70
C VAL A 213 7.39 -11.60 1.68
N VAL A 214 7.94 -12.73 2.11
CA VAL A 214 8.68 -13.64 1.23
C VAL A 214 7.78 -14.19 0.14
N HIS A 215 6.54 -14.61 0.48
CA HIS A 215 5.58 -15.06 -0.52
C HIS A 215 5.31 -13.99 -1.57
N SER A 216 5.04 -12.76 -1.19
CA SER A 216 4.76 -11.67 -2.13
C SER A 216 5.87 -11.50 -3.18
N TYR A 217 7.13 -11.52 -2.75
CA TYR A 217 8.26 -11.35 -3.67
C TYR A 217 8.57 -12.63 -4.46
N ARG A 218 8.42 -13.81 -3.88
CA ARG A 218 8.58 -15.08 -4.60
C ARG A 218 7.48 -15.28 -5.64
N HIS A 219 6.22 -15.04 -5.30
CA HIS A 219 5.11 -15.14 -6.25
C HIS A 219 5.28 -14.19 -7.44
N ARG A 220 5.62 -12.92 -7.16
CA ARG A 220 5.87 -11.90 -8.19
C ARG A 220 7.01 -12.29 -9.14
N ASN A 221 7.98 -13.04 -8.67
CA ASN A 221 9.13 -13.50 -9.43
C ASN A 221 9.03 -14.99 -9.85
N PHE A 222 7.82 -15.56 -9.84
CA PHE A 222 7.50 -16.92 -10.32
C PHE A 222 8.16 -18.05 -9.51
N ASN A 223 8.57 -17.80 -8.26
CA ASN A 223 9.24 -18.73 -7.36
C ASN A 223 8.33 -19.26 -6.23
N ALA A 224 7.06 -18.87 -6.21
CA ALA A 224 6.03 -19.43 -5.33
C ALA A 224 4.68 -19.43 -6.05
N PRO A 225 3.83 -20.45 -5.81
CA PRO A 225 2.45 -20.45 -6.32
C PRO A 225 1.60 -19.45 -5.52
N GLY A 226 0.60 -18.84 -6.17
CA GLY A 226 -0.47 -18.12 -5.48
C GLY A 226 -1.53 -19.07 -4.93
N GLU A 227 -2.49 -18.55 -4.19
CA GLU A 227 -3.64 -19.32 -3.75
C GLU A 227 -4.52 -19.74 -4.93
N PRO A 228 -4.94 -21.02 -5.03
CA PRO A 228 -5.76 -21.51 -6.14
C PRO A 228 -7.06 -20.70 -6.34
N ARG A 229 -7.67 -20.21 -5.26
CA ARG A 229 -8.90 -19.39 -5.33
C ARG A 229 -8.72 -18.06 -6.06
N PHE A 230 -7.50 -17.56 -6.18
CA PHE A 230 -7.19 -16.33 -6.90
C PHE A 230 -6.66 -16.55 -8.31
N ALA A 231 -6.52 -17.81 -8.77
CA ALA A 231 -5.91 -18.10 -10.07
C ALA A 231 -6.58 -17.36 -11.24
N ASP A 232 -7.91 -17.28 -11.27
CA ASP A 232 -8.62 -16.58 -12.35
C ASP A 232 -8.56 -15.06 -12.19
N VAL A 233 -8.47 -14.56 -10.96
CA VAL A 233 -8.26 -13.14 -10.68
C VAL A 233 -6.85 -12.73 -11.12
N GLU A 234 -5.82 -13.50 -10.78
CA GLU A 234 -4.44 -13.23 -11.21
C GLU A 234 -4.30 -13.25 -12.75
N LYS A 235 -5.02 -14.14 -13.46
CA LYS A 235 -5.07 -14.11 -14.94
C LYS A 235 -5.64 -12.79 -15.46
N LYS A 236 -6.75 -12.29 -14.87
CA LYS A 236 -7.31 -10.98 -15.24
C LYS A 236 -6.34 -9.85 -14.97
N LEU A 237 -5.68 -9.86 -13.82
CA LEU A 237 -4.71 -8.85 -13.43
C LEU A 237 -3.45 -8.88 -14.32
N ALA A 238 -3.05 -10.06 -14.81
CA ALA A 238 -1.93 -10.21 -15.74
C ALA A 238 -2.13 -9.45 -17.07
N GLU A 239 -3.38 -9.23 -17.48
CA GLU A 239 -3.73 -8.40 -18.63
C GLU A 239 -3.56 -6.90 -18.36
N ARG A 240 -3.20 -6.52 -17.13
CA ARG A 240 -3.06 -5.13 -16.67
C ARG A 240 -4.31 -4.28 -16.95
N PRO A 241 -5.47 -4.70 -16.41
CA PRO A 241 -6.73 -4.02 -16.67
C PRO A 241 -6.67 -2.56 -16.22
N PRO A 242 -7.37 -1.64 -16.93
CA PRO A 242 -7.41 -0.25 -16.55
C PRO A 242 -8.16 -0.05 -15.22
N ILE A 243 -7.78 1.02 -14.51
CA ILE A 243 -8.51 1.49 -13.32
C ILE A 243 -9.50 2.55 -13.76
N ASN A 244 -10.78 2.16 -13.87
CA ASN A 244 -11.88 2.96 -14.43
C ASN A 244 -12.60 3.82 -13.38
N VAL A 245 -11.85 4.42 -12.46
CA VAL A 245 -12.34 5.41 -11.49
C VAL A 245 -11.47 6.66 -11.55
N PRO A 246 -11.94 7.82 -11.05
CA PRO A 246 -11.11 9.01 -10.95
C PRO A 246 -9.83 8.72 -10.13
N VAL A 247 -8.65 9.09 -10.67
CA VAL A 247 -7.35 8.86 -10.03
C VAL A 247 -6.54 10.14 -9.97
N ILE A 248 -5.92 10.39 -8.83
CA ILE A 248 -4.74 11.26 -8.72
C ILE A 248 -3.52 10.36 -8.53
N SER A 249 -2.54 10.48 -9.42
CA SER A 249 -1.22 9.83 -9.29
C SER A 249 -0.28 10.76 -8.55
N LEU A 250 0.33 10.29 -7.44
CA LEU A 250 1.20 11.11 -6.61
C LEU A 250 2.54 10.42 -6.43
N HIS A 251 3.65 11.17 -6.47
CA HIS A 251 5.00 10.59 -6.41
C HIS A 251 5.91 11.43 -5.53
N GLY A 252 6.84 10.77 -4.84
CA GLY A 252 7.94 11.47 -4.15
C GLY A 252 8.96 11.98 -5.15
N GLY A 253 9.42 13.23 -4.95
CA GLY A 253 10.43 13.86 -5.81
C GLY A 253 11.83 13.31 -5.58
N ASP A 254 12.09 12.70 -4.42
CA ASP A 254 13.37 12.14 -4.01
C ASP A 254 13.30 10.60 -3.87
N ASP A 255 12.30 9.95 -4.48
CA ASP A 255 12.14 8.49 -4.42
C ASP A 255 13.33 7.80 -5.09
N ALA A 256 13.98 6.89 -4.39
CA ALA A 256 15.15 6.16 -4.89
C ALA A 256 14.82 5.22 -6.06
N PHE A 257 13.57 4.84 -6.26
CA PHE A 257 13.13 4.07 -7.44
C PHE A 257 13.01 4.93 -8.71
N GLY A 258 13.14 6.24 -8.59
CA GLY A 258 13.13 7.20 -9.67
C GLY A 258 11.92 8.13 -9.63
N VAL A 259 12.15 9.36 -10.08
CA VAL A 259 11.11 10.40 -10.16
C VAL A 259 10.48 10.34 -11.55
N PRO A 260 9.17 10.05 -11.66
CA PRO A 260 8.48 10.10 -12.94
C PRO A 260 8.37 11.54 -13.44
N SER A 261 8.18 11.71 -14.76
CA SER A 261 7.77 12.98 -15.33
C SER A 261 6.47 13.47 -14.70
N ALA A 262 6.31 14.77 -14.51
CA ALA A 262 5.04 15.37 -14.10
C ALA A 262 3.96 15.26 -15.19
N GLU A 263 4.35 15.02 -16.45
CA GLU A 263 3.42 14.82 -17.56
C GLU A 263 2.76 13.45 -17.47
N ILE A 264 1.48 13.41 -17.82
CA ILE A 264 0.72 12.16 -17.93
C ILE A 264 1.01 11.54 -19.29
N SER A 265 1.75 10.45 -19.30
CA SER A 265 2.11 9.72 -20.53
C SER A 265 0.89 8.99 -21.16
N ALA A 266 1.01 8.62 -22.44
CA ALA A 266 0.01 7.81 -23.11
C ALA A 266 -0.20 6.45 -22.43
N GLY A 267 0.87 5.83 -21.90
CA GLY A 267 0.79 4.57 -21.16
C GLY A 267 0.01 4.70 -19.85
N GLU A 268 0.20 5.82 -19.12
CA GLU A 268 -0.59 6.11 -17.91
C GLU A 268 -2.05 6.35 -18.24
N ARG A 269 -2.37 7.06 -19.33
CA ARG A 269 -3.75 7.25 -19.77
C ARG A 269 -4.43 5.94 -20.19
N ALA A 270 -3.67 5.00 -20.73
CA ALA A 270 -4.20 3.68 -21.08
C ALA A 270 -4.58 2.85 -19.84
N THR A 271 -3.77 2.92 -18.78
CA THR A 271 -4.01 2.18 -17.54
C THR A 271 -4.87 2.95 -16.53
N LEU A 272 -4.87 4.28 -16.60
CA LEU A 272 -5.63 5.19 -15.75
C LEU A 272 -6.47 6.15 -16.62
N PRO A 273 -7.50 5.65 -17.33
CA PRO A 273 -8.23 6.46 -18.30
C PRO A 273 -8.97 7.65 -17.67
N GLN A 274 -9.25 7.60 -16.38
CA GLN A 274 -9.86 8.69 -15.61
C GLN A 274 -8.85 9.41 -14.70
N ILE A 275 -7.55 9.43 -15.06
CA ILE A 275 -6.55 10.19 -14.32
C ILE A 275 -6.88 11.69 -14.41
N VAL A 276 -7.10 12.31 -13.27
CA VAL A 276 -7.49 13.73 -13.15
C VAL A 276 -6.31 14.65 -12.87
N ASP A 277 -5.24 14.10 -12.29
CA ASP A 277 -4.04 14.85 -11.94
C ASP A 277 -2.85 13.94 -11.69
N LYS A 278 -1.63 14.49 -11.85
CA LYS A 278 -0.38 13.84 -11.49
C LYS A 278 0.51 14.82 -10.76
N ARG A 279 0.96 14.46 -9.58
CA ARG A 279 1.69 15.34 -8.67
C ARG A 279 3.02 14.74 -8.26
N ILE A 280 4.05 15.58 -8.28
CA ILE A 280 5.35 15.28 -7.69
C ILE A 280 5.47 16.06 -6.39
N VAL A 281 5.79 15.39 -5.29
CA VAL A 281 5.96 15.99 -3.96
C VAL A 281 7.46 16.24 -3.72
N PRO A 282 7.94 17.48 -3.83
CA PRO A 282 9.36 17.79 -3.62
C PRO A 282 9.81 17.45 -2.19
N GLY A 283 11.01 16.91 -2.04
CA GLY A 283 11.59 16.60 -0.74
C GLY A 283 10.89 15.46 -0.01
N ALA A 284 10.17 14.59 -0.74
CA ALA A 284 9.67 13.31 -0.26
C ALA A 284 10.29 12.19 -1.05
N GLY A 285 10.69 11.11 -0.38
CA GLY A 285 11.14 9.87 -0.99
C GLY A 285 9.98 8.90 -1.23
N HIS A 286 10.20 7.64 -0.90
CA HIS A 286 9.23 6.56 -1.11
C HIS A 286 8.05 6.59 -0.13
N PHE A 287 8.30 6.97 1.12
CA PHE A 287 7.32 6.95 2.21
C PHE A 287 6.54 8.27 2.30
N VAL A 288 6.00 8.73 1.16
CA VAL A 288 5.36 10.04 1.02
C VAL A 288 4.34 10.36 2.11
N PRO A 289 3.46 9.42 2.56
CA PRO A 289 2.49 9.73 3.61
C PRO A 289 3.12 10.08 4.97
N HIS A 290 4.24 9.43 5.31
CA HIS A 290 5.03 9.78 6.49
C HIS A 290 5.76 11.10 6.33
N GLU A 291 6.41 11.28 5.19
CA GLU A 291 7.33 12.38 4.94
C GLU A 291 6.60 13.71 4.74
N LYS A 292 5.48 13.65 4.02
CA LYS A 292 4.68 14.81 3.60
C LYS A 292 3.19 14.50 3.64
N PRO A 293 2.57 14.41 4.83
CA PRO A 293 1.16 14.05 4.96
C PRO A 293 0.20 15.06 4.32
N GLU A 294 0.53 16.37 4.34
CA GLU A 294 -0.35 17.42 3.84
C GLU A 294 -0.64 17.29 2.32
N PRO A 295 0.35 17.12 1.42
CA PRO A 295 0.11 16.86 0.00
C PRO A 295 -0.72 15.60 -0.26
N VAL A 296 -0.55 14.55 0.54
CA VAL A 296 -1.33 13.31 0.41
C VAL A 296 -2.79 13.56 0.78
N ALA A 297 -3.04 14.17 1.93
CA ALA A 297 -4.40 14.51 2.36
C ALA A 297 -5.07 15.47 1.38
N GLN A 298 -4.36 16.48 0.88
CA GLN A 298 -4.90 17.43 -0.09
C GLN A 298 -5.26 16.75 -1.42
N ALA A 299 -4.43 15.79 -1.89
CA ALA A 299 -4.75 15.02 -3.09
C ALA A 299 -6.06 14.23 -2.94
N ILE A 300 -6.29 13.62 -1.77
CA ILE A 300 -7.53 12.89 -1.46
C ILE A 300 -8.73 13.84 -1.43
N ILE A 301 -8.61 14.98 -0.78
CA ILE A 301 -9.67 16.00 -0.68
C ILE A 301 -10.03 16.52 -2.08
N ASP A 302 -9.03 16.90 -2.88
CA ASP A 302 -9.22 17.40 -4.25
C ASP A 302 -9.88 16.38 -5.16
N LEU A 303 -9.46 15.11 -5.04
CA LEU A 303 -10.06 14.00 -5.79
C LEU A 303 -11.54 13.87 -5.47
N LEU A 304 -11.88 13.82 -4.18
CA LEU A 304 -13.26 13.62 -3.73
C LEU A 304 -14.18 14.81 -3.98
N ALA A 305 -13.63 16.01 -4.05
CA ALA A 305 -14.37 17.21 -4.47
C ALA A 305 -14.77 17.18 -5.96
N ARG A 306 -13.96 16.51 -6.81
CA ARG A 306 -14.21 16.36 -8.26
C ARG A 306 -15.05 15.13 -8.60
N ALA A 307 -14.90 14.05 -7.84
CA ALA A 307 -15.65 12.80 -8.00
C ALA A 307 -17.05 12.94 -7.36
N LYS A 308 -18.03 13.41 -8.11
CA LYS A 308 -19.43 13.51 -7.67
C LYS A 308 -20.16 12.17 -7.75
#